data_87e74b39ef63cbff022a8c3bf087c510
#
_entry.id   87e74b39ef63cbff022a8c3bf087c510
#
_cell.length_a   1.000
_cell.length_b   1.000
_cell.length_c   1.000
_cell.angle_alpha   90.00
_cell.angle_beta   90.00
_cell.angle_gamma   90.00
#
_symmetry.space_group_name_H-M   'P 1'
#
loop_
_entity.id
_entity.type
_entity.pdbx_description
1 polymer ?
#
loop_
_entity_poly.entity_id
_entity_poly.type
_entity_poly.pdbx_seq_one_letter_code
_entity_poly.pdbx_strand_id
1 'polypeptide(L)'
;RSDIRISCIFAHHTINMNVKENRGSFLVYKASAGSGKTYNLAKAYLEICLIHFNRDPHIYRKILGITFTNKAAAEMKTRILSFLQQLSEDKDTDLMREFTSIASAAEISRRASVLLNTIHHDYSSFSIFTIDSFFQQILRTFSYDLHLPANHQLELDSDVLIKQAVDIVLAKLGHESVLTDFIIHFSFSQIDLHKNWKIEKKLHAIAKELYREDAVHALDTLKTLRIEDFQAIIPKLKAMIKKINDRIIAIAQRAVDEMTNAQIAPDVFYKGKSGIGTWFV
;
A
#
# COMPACT_ATOMS: atom_id res chain seq x y z
N ARG A 1 32.26 -13.80 -0.84
CA ARG A 1 31.29 -12.71 -1.07
C ARG A 1 30.49 -13.06 -2.30
N SER A 2 29.27 -13.57 -2.10
CA SER A 2 28.33 -13.95 -3.14
C SER A 2 27.52 -12.68 -3.48
N ASP A 3 27.77 -12.09 -4.65
CA ASP A 3 26.96 -11.01 -5.19
C ASP A 3 25.59 -11.59 -5.59
N ILE A 4 24.60 -11.40 -4.73
CA ILE A 4 23.20 -11.67 -5.04
C ILE A 4 22.71 -10.49 -5.85
N ARG A 5 22.55 -10.66 -7.18
CA ARG A 5 21.88 -9.68 -8.02
C ARG A 5 20.36 -9.91 -7.94
N ILE A 6 19.68 -9.08 -7.18
CA ILE A 6 18.22 -9.02 -7.17
C ILE A 6 17.80 -8.10 -8.31
N SER A 7 17.25 -8.67 -9.38
CA SER A 7 16.67 -7.90 -10.48
C SER A 7 15.16 -7.75 -10.22
N CYS A 8 14.77 -6.65 -9.56
CA CYS A 8 13.36 -6.28 -9.46
C CYS A 8 12.93 -5.55 -10.73
N ILE A 9 11.95 -6.06 -11.45
CA ILE A 9 11.43 -5.45 -12.66
C ILE A 9 10.00 -4.97 -12.39
N PHE A 10 9.82 -3.65 -12.24
CA PHE A 10 8.52 -3.00 -12.15
C PHE A 10 8.07 -2.49 -13.52
N ALA A 11 6.87 -2.86 -13.97
CA ALA A 11 6.26 -2.35 -15.20
C ALA A 11 5.26 -1.24 -14.91
N HIS A 12 5.60 0.01 -15.20
CA HIS A 12 4.65 1.13 -15.26
C HIS A 12 4.61 1.77 -16.66
N HIS A 13 3.48 2.35 -17.02
CA HIS A 13 3.06 2.74 -18.39
C HIS A 13 3.99 3.69 -19.16
N THR A 14 4.13 3.40 -20.46
CA THR A 14 4.51 4.19 -21.67
C THR A 14 5.99 4.50 -21.93
N ILE A 15 6.51 4.09 -23.09
CA ILE A 15 7.28 4.75 -24.18
C ILE A 15 8.45 3.92 -24.73
N ASN A 16 8.51 3.86 -26.08
CA ASN A 16 9.57 3.59 -27.05
C ASN A 16 10.87 2.90 -26.60
N MET A 17 11.08 1.74 -27.22
CA MET A 17 12.34 1.01 -27.12
C MET A 17 13.43 1.64 -27.99
N ASN A 18 14.44 2.16 -27.36
CA ASN A 18 15.83 2.17 -27.83
C ASN A 18 16.71 2.11 -26.57
N VAL A 19 17.10 0.91 -26.19
CA VAL A 19 18.06 0.71 -25.10
C VAL A 19 19.23 -0.10 -25.64
N LYS A 20 20.22 0.62 -26.15
CA LYS A 20 21.61 0.19 -26.07
C LYS A 20 22.33 1.22 -25.22
N GLU A 21 23.05 0.70 -24.22
CA GLU A 21 23.92 1.41 -23.29
C GLU A 21 23.29 1.98 -22.02
N ASN A 22 23.21 1.15 -21.01
CA ASN A 22 23.85 1.39 -19.71
C ASN A 22 23.67 0.15 -18.82
N ARG A 23 24.73 -0.59 -18.55
CA ARG A 23 24.74 -1.67 -17.57
C ARG A 23 24.81 -1.08 -16.16
N GLY A 24 23.81 -0.28 -15.83
CA GLY A 24 23.53 0.13 -14.46
C GLY A 24 22.94 -1.02 -13.66
N SER A 25 23.01 -0.94 -12.33
CA SER A 25 22.40 -1.90 -11.41
C SER A 25 20.86 -1.93 -11.47
N PHE A 26 20.25 -1.06 -12.26
CA PHE A 26 18.79 -0.89 -12.36
C PHE A 26 18.36 -0.61 -13.81
N LEU A 27 17.44 -1.45 -14.33
CA LEU A 27 16.91 -1.33 -15.69
C LEU A 27 15.39 -1.24 -15.65
N VAL A 28 14.83 -0.20 -16.25
CA VAL A 28 13.39 0.04 -16.34
C VAL A 28 12.88 -0.19 -17.74
N TYR A 29 11.98 -1.16 -17.92
CA TYR A 29 11.23 -1.38 -19.15
C TYR A 29 9.89 -0.64 -19.08
N LYS A 30 9.72 0.38 -19.88
CA LYS A 30 8.43 1.05 -20.07
C LYS A 30 7.68 0.42 -21.23
N ALA A 31 6.46 -0.04 -21.00
CA ALA A 31 5.69 -0.72 -22.04
C ALA A 31 4.18 -0.57 -21.80
N SER A 32 3.39 -0.36 -22.87
CA SER A 32 1.91 -0.31 -22.81
C SER A 32 1.29 -1.70 -22.64
N ALA A 33 0.00 -1.79 -22.39
CA ALA A 33 -0.73 -3.05 -22.36
C ALA A 33 -0.63 -3.72 -23.77
N GLY A 34 -0.33 -5.02 -23.81
CA GLY A 34 -0.18 -5.77 -25.05
C GLY A 34 1.19 -5.62 -25.78
N SER A 35 2.10 -4.79 -25.29
CA SER A 35 3.40 -4.52 -25.94
C SER A 35 4.49 -5.57 -25.69
N GLY A 36 4.13 -6.79 -25.28
CA GLY A 36 5.12 -7.87 -25.09
C GLY A 36 5.93 -7.80 -23.78
N LYS A 37 5.44 -7.10 -22.74
CA LYS A 37 6.14 -7.02 -21.45
C LYS A 37 6.55 -8.38 -20.88
N THR A 38 5.62 -9.32 -20.82
CA THR A 38 5.86 -10.67 -20.30
C THR A 38 6.84 -11.44 -21.19
N TYR A 39 6.82 -11.18 -22.51
CA TYR A 39 7.79 -11.76 -23.46
C TYR A 39 9.20 -11.27 -23.13
N ASN A 40 9.40 -9.96 -23.04
CA ASN A 40 10.71 -9.36 -22.77
C ASN A 40 11.24 -9.74 -21.36
N LEU A 41 10.37 -9.88 -20.37
CA LEU A 41 10.74 -10.35 -19.05
C LEU A 41 11.21 -11.80 -19.06
N ALA A 42 10.45 -12.68 -19.71
CA ALA A 42 10.82 -14.08 -19.84
C ALA A 42 12.15 -14.23 -20.63
N LYS A 43 12.33 -13.43 -21.66
CA LYS A 43 13.58 -13.37 -22.43
C LYS A 43 14.76 -12.91 -21.55
N ALA A 44 14.62 -11.80 -20.81
CA ALA A 44 15.67 -11.31 -19.93
C ALA A 44 16.03 -12.32 -18.83
N TYR A 45 15.03 -13.05 -18.30
CA TYR A 45 15.24 -14.15 -17.36
C TYR A 45 16.13 -15.24 -17.97
N LEU A 46 15.78 -15.68 -19.19
CA LEU A 46 16.54 -16.71 -19.90
C LEU A 46 17.94 -16.23 -20.29
N GLU A 47 18.09 -14.99 -20.69
CA GLU A 47 19.38 -14.39 -21.01
C GLU A 47 20.34 -14.50 -19.82
N ILE A 48 19.88 -14.15 -18.62
CA ILE A 48 20.66 -14.30 -17.39
C ILE A 48 21.03 -15.78 -17.17
N CYS A 49 20.07 -16.70 -17.31
CA CYS A 49 20.31 -18.13 -17.13
C CYS A 49 21.34 -18.66 -18.12
N LEU A 50 21.22 -18.32 -19.40
CA LEU A 50 22.10 -18.82 -20.46
C LEU A 50 23.52 -18.24 -20.40
N ILE A 51 23.67 -16.96 -20.07
CA ILE A 51 24.98 -16.28 -19.92
C ILE A 51 25.76 -16.91 -18.76
N HIS A 52 25.10 -17.12 -17.64
CA HIS A 52 25.76 -17.58 -16.41
C HIS A 52 25.80 -19.12 -16.28
N PHE A 53 25.23 -19.86 -17.22
CA PHE A 53 25.09 -21.31 -17.18
C PHE A 53 26.41 -22.04 -16.88
N ASN A 54 27.49 -21.69 -17.56
CA ASN A 54 28.78 -22.36 -17.39
C ASN A 54 29.40 -22.14 -16.01
N ARG A 55 29.02 -21.04 -15.32
CA ARG A 55 29.47 -20.74 -13.97
C ARG A 55 28.59 -21.40 -12.93
N ASP A 56 27.29 -21.43 -13.19
CA ASP A 56 26.29 -21.96 -12.24
C ASP A 56 25.05 -22.45 -13.02
N PRO A 57 24.93 -23.76 -13.30
CA PRO A 57 23.75 -24.32 -13.96
C PRO A 57 22.45 -24.16 -13.15
N HIS A 58 22.56 -23.86 -11.85
CA HIS A 58 21.41 -23.61 -10.94
C HIS A 58 21.14 -22.13 -10.72
N ILE A 59 21.65 -21.25 -11.60
CA ILE A 59 21.49 -19.79 -11.47
C ILE A 59 20.03 -19.36 -11.34
N TYR A 60 19.07 -20.10 -11.92
CA TYR A 60 17.64 -19.83 -11.83
C TYR A 60 17.14 -19.74 -10.37
N ARG A 61 17.79 -20.41 -9.41
CA ARG A 61 17.49 -20.32 -7.97
C ARG A 61 17.83 -18.96 -7.36
N LYS A 62 18.71 -18.19 -8.02
CA LYS A 62 19.19 -16.87 -7.58
C LYS A 62 18.48 -15.73 -8.27
N ILE A 63 17.55 -16.03 -9.18
CA ILE A 63 16.75 -15.04 -9.89
C ILE A 63 15.36 -15.01 -9.26
N LEU A 64 14.94 -13.83 -8.83
CA LEU A 64 13.62 -13.59 -8.27
C LEU A 64 12.76 -12.84 -9.28
N GLY A 65 11.64 -13.43 -9.68
CA GLY A 65 10.58 -12.78 -10.47
C GLY A 65 9.40 -12.42 -9.58
N ILE A 66 8.98 -11.16 -9.58
CA ILE A 66 7.85 -10.69 -8.79
C ILE A 66 6.76 -10.14 -9.70
N THR A 67 5.51 -10.51 -9.42
CA THR A 67 4.31 -10.07 -10.14
C THR A 67 3.22 -9.61 -9.17
N PHE A 68 2.16 -8.97 -9.70
CA PHE A 68 1.02 -8.56 -8.87
C PHE A 68 -0.02 -9.65 -8.68
N THR A 69 -0.19 -10.55 -9.65
CA THR A 69 -1.27 -11.55 -9.62
C THR A 69 -0.73 -12.95 -9.81
N ASN A 70 -1.41 -13.94 -9.19
CA ASN A 70 -1.08 -15.35 -9.36
C ASN A 70 -1.16 -15.79 -10.82
N LYS A 71 -2.12 -15.24 -11.59
CA LYS A 71 -2.26 -15.48 -13.01
C LYS A 71 -1.01 -15.03 -13.79
N ALA A 72 -0.51 -13.82 -13.50
CA ALA A 72 0.71 -13.31 -14.15
C ALA A 72 1.96 -14.11 -13.78
N ALA A 73 2.07 -14.56 -12.53
CA ALA A 73 3.16 -15.43 -12.09
C ALA A 73 3.13 -16.78 -12.81
N ALA A 74 1.96 -17.41 -12.91
CA ALA A 74 1.76 -18.67 -13.63
C ALA A 74 2.06 -18.50 -15.13
N GLU A 75 1.56 -17.44 -15.75
CA GLU A 75 1.82 -17.12 -17.17
C GLU A 75 3.32 -16.93 -17.43
N MET A 76 4.02 -16.20 -16.56
CA MET A 76 5.47 -16.01 -16.69
C MET A 76 6.22 -17.34 -16.58
N LYS A 77 5.89 -18.19 -15.60
CA LYS A 77 6.49 -19.54 -15.46
C LYS A 77 6.27 -20.37 -16.71
N THR A 78 5.04 -20.47 -17.17
CA THR A 78 4.68 -21.24 -18.39
C THR A 78 5.44 -20.74 -19.60
N ARG A 79 5.57 -19.42 -19.77
CA ARG A 79 6.28 -18.81 -20.89
C ARG A 79 7.77 -19.10 -20.87
N ILE A 80 8.43 -19.01 -19.72
CA ILE A 80 9.86 -19.35 -19.58
C ILE A 80 10.09 -20.83 -19.91
N LEU A 81 9.25 -21.73 -19.39
CA LEU A 81 9.36 -23.16 -19.70
C LEU A 81 9.12 -23.45 -21.19
N SER A 82 8.12 -22.79 -21.81
CA SER A 82 7.85 -22.91 -23.23
C SER A 82 9.03 -22.42 -24.08
N PHE A 83 9.69 -21.33 -23.70
CA PHE A 83 10.88 -20.85 -24.37
C PHE A 83 12.07 -21.81 -24.24
N LEU A 84 12.29 -22.35 -23.03
CA LEU A 84 13.31 -23.38 -22.82
C LEU A 84 13.04 -24.63 -23.66
N GLN A 85 11.79 -25.06 -23.77
CA GLN A 85 11.37 -26.15 -24.62
C GLN A 85 11.70 -25.88 -26.09
N GLN A 86 11.31 -24.70 -26.61
CA GLN A 86 11.59 -24.29 -27.99
C GLN A 86 13.10 -24.24 -28.29
N LEU A 87 13.87 -23.66 -27.37
CA LEU A 87 15.34 -23.58 -27.52
C LEU A 87 16.01 -24.97 -27.45
N SER A 88 15.45 -25.91 -26.67
CA SER A 88 16.00 -27.26 -26.54
C SER A 88 15.82 -28.12 -27.79
N GLU A 89 14.84 -27.79 -28.64
CA GLU A 89 14.51 -28.54 -29.87
C GLU A 89 15.44 -28.24 -31.07
N ASP A 90 16.45 -27.40 -30.89
CA ASP A 90 17.48 -27.03 -31.90
C ASP A 90 16.89 -26.58 -33.27
N LYS A 91 15.72 -25.93 -33.22
CA LYS A 91 15.08 -25.37 -34.40
C LYS A 91 15.54 -23.93 -34.62
N ASP A 92 15.82 -23.56 -35.88
CA ASP A 92 16.10 -22.17 -36.26
C ASP A 92 14.82 -21.34 -36.12
N THR A 93 14.57 -20.86 -34.93
CA THR A 93 13.44 -19.98 -34.59
C THR A 93 13.93 -18.55 -34.40
N ASP A 94 13.03 -17.58 -34.53
CA ASP A 94 13.36 -16.18 -34.25
C ASP A 94 13.88 -16.04 -32.81
N LEU A 95 13.33 -16.83 -31.86
CA LEU A 95 13.79 -16.87 -30.48
C LEU A 95 15.25 -17.37 -30.37
N MET A 96 15.63 -18.40 -31.14
CA MET A 96 17.01 -18.93 -31.13
C MET A 96 17.99 -17.84 -31.67
N ARG A 97 17.60 -17.13 -32.72
CA ARG A 97 18.43 -16.05 -33.31
C ARG A 97 18.71 -14.93 -32.30
N GLU A 98 17.77 -14.63 -31.45
CA GLU A 98 17.93 -13.60 -30.41
C GLU A 98 19.04 -13.94 -29.41
N PHE A 99 19.30 -15.23 -29.17
CA PHE A 99 20.31 -15.72 -28.23
C PHE A 99 21.64 -16.12 -28.84
N THR A 100 21.77 -16.11 -30.19
CA THR A 100 23.03 -16.47 -30.86
C THR A 100 24.20 -15.55 -30.53
N SER A 101 23.95 -14.36 -30.00
CA SER A 101 24.99 -13.46 -29.47
C SER A 101 25.66 -14.01 -28.20
N ILE A 102 25.03 -14.96 -27.50
CA ILE A 102 25.53 -15.53 -26.22
C ILE A 102 26.42 -16.75 -26.48
N ALA A 103 25.98 -17.64 -27.36
CA ALA A 103 26.69 -18.89 -27.73
C ALA A 103 26.17 -19.42 -29.08
N SER A 104 26.81 -20.49 -29.59
CA SER A 104 26.30 -21.20 -30.79
C SER A 104 24.92 -21.82 -30.53
N ALA A 105 24.12 -22.02 -31.60
CA ALA A 105 22.77 -22.59 -31.46
C ALA A 105 22.79 -23.96 -30.77
N ALA A 106 23.73 -24.84 -31.13
CA ALA A 106 23.89 -26.15 -30.49
C ALA A 106 24.19 -26.03 -28.99
N GLU A 107 25.01 -25.07 -28.57
CA GLU A 107 25.33 -24.86 -27.17
C GLU A 107 24.13 -24.25 -26.39
N ILE A 108 23.38 -23.37 -27.02
CA ILE A 108 22.14 -22.81 -26.43
C ILE A 108 21.11 -23.93 -26.23
N SER A 109 20.92 -24.79 -27.24
CA SER A 109 20.01 -25.94 -27.16
C SER A 109 20.40 -26.89 -26.03
N ARG A 110 21.69 -27.20 -25.92
CA ARG A 110 22.22 -28.02 -24.82
C ARG A 110 21.94 -27.38 -23.44
N ARG A 111 22.24 -26.08 -23.26
CA ARG A 111 22.00 -25.36 -22.00
C ARG A 111 20.53 -25.30 -21.69
N ALA A 112 19.68 -25.02 -22.68
CA ALA A 112 18.22 -24.94 -22.49
C ALA A 112 17.64 -26.29 -22.04
N SER A 113 18.09 -27.40 -22.64
CA SER A 113 17.67 -28.75 -22.26
C SER A 113 18.05 -29.09 -20.81
N VAL A 114 19.28 -28.76 -20.40
CA VAL A 114 19.73 -28.99 -19.03
C VAL A 114 18.96 -28.10 -18.04
N LEU A 115 18.76 -26.83 -18.35
CA LEU A 115 17.98 -25.90 -17.50
C LEU A 115 16.54 -26.36 -17.34
N LEU A 116 15.88 -26.78 -18.45
CA LEU A 116 14.51 -27.28 -18.43
C LEU A 116 14.38 -28.50 -17.50
N ASN A 117 15.25 -29.48 -17.67
CA ASN A 117 15.27 -30.68 -16.82
C ASN A 117 15.54 -30.32 -15.36
N THR A 118 16.51 -29.44 -15.09
CA THR A 118 16.86 -29.03 -13.72
C THR A 118 15.70 -28.29 -13.04
N ILE A 119 15.01 -27.40 -13.76
CA ILE A 119 13.84 -26.69 -13.23
C ILE A 119 12.68 -27.67 -12.97
N HIS A 120 12.45 -28.65 -13.86
CA HIS A 120 11.40 -29.66 -13.64
C HIS A 120 11.67 -30.52 -12.39
N HIS A 121 12.94 -30.89 -12.14
CA HIS A 121 13.30 -31.67 -10.95
C HIS A 121 13.26 -30.86 -9.66
N ASP A 122 13.43 -29.54 -9.74
CA ASP A 122 13.43 -28.63 -8.58
C ASP A 122 12.57 -27.39 -8.83
N TYR A 123 11.30 -27.64 -9.15
CA TYR A 123 10.33 -26.60 -9.48
C TYR A 123 10.06 -25.64 -8.32
N SER A 124 10.24 -26.10 -7.08
CA SER A 124 10.06 -25.30 -5.86
C SER A 124 11.04 -24.13 -5.77
N SER A 125 12.25 -24.30 -6.32
CA SER A 125 13.29 -23.27 -6.35
C SER A 125 13.14 -22.30 -7.53
N PHE A 126 12.15 -22.50 -8.41
CA PHE A 126 11.84 -21.60 -9.51
C PHE A 126 11.07 -20.37 -8.99
N SER A 127 11.82 -19.37 -8.53
CA SER A 127 11.37 -18.25 -7.70
C SER A 127 10.64 -17.17 -8.50
N ILE A 128 9.43 -17.46 -8.97
CA ILE A 128 8.51 -16.50 -9.57
C ILE A 128 7.23 -16.47 -8.71
N PHE A 129 6.99 -15.35 -8.03
CA PHE A 129 5.94 -15.21 -7.04
C PHE A 129 5.13 -13.93 -7.23
N THR A 130 3.99 -13.84 -6.58
CA THR A 130 3.37 -12.54 -6.33
C THR A 130 4.10 -11.81 -5.21
N ILE A 131 3.93 -10.48 -5.13
CA ILE A 131 4.49 -9.66 -4.05
C ILE A 131 4.08 -10.24 -2.69
N ASP A 132 2.80 -10.53 -2.50
CA ASP A 132 2.27 -11.07 -1.24
C ASP A 132 2.87 -12.44 -0.90
N SER A 133 2.95 -13.35 -1.89
CA SER A 133 3.55 -14.68 -1.68
C SER A 133 5.03 -14.60 -1.32
N PHE A 134 5.76 -13.65 -1.90
CA PHE A 134 7.17 -13.43 -1.58
C PHE A 134 7.34 -12.92 -0.15
N PHE A 135 6.58 -11.89 0.26
CA PHE A 135 6.62 -11.39 1.64
C PHE A 135 6.16 -12.45 2.65
N GLN A 136 5.14 -13.24 2.31
CA GLN A 136 4.70 -14.34 3.16
C GLN A 136 5.82 -15.38 3.36
N GLN A 137 6.60 -15.69 2.31
CA GLN A 137 7.72 -16.59 2.41
C GLN A 137 8.84 -16.02 3.31
N ILE A 138 9.13 -14.71 3.18
CA ILE A 138 10.08 -14.04 4.09
C ILE A 138 9.58 -14.12 5.54
N LEU A 139 8.33 -13.76 5.80
CA LEU A 139 7.76 -13.82 7.15
C LEU A 139 7.81 -15.23 7.75
N ARG A 140 7.56 -16.27 6.95
CA ARG A 140 7.70 -17.67 7.41
C ARG A 140 9.14 -18.03 7.74
N THR A 141 10.10 -17.54 6.95
CA THR A 141 11.53 -17.80 7.20
C THR A 141 11.99 -17.15 8.50
N PHE A 142 11.54 -15.95 8.79
CA PHE A 142 11.89 -15.17 9.98
C PHE A 142 10.86 -15.28 11.12
N SER A 143 9.90 -16.21 11.04
CA SER A 143 8.82 -16.33 12.03
C SER A 143 9.33 -16.52 13.46
N TYR A 144 10.42 -17.28 13.63
CA TYR A 144 11.04 -17.48 14.93
C TYR A 144 11.61 -16.19 15.51
N ASP A 145 12.36 -15.41 14.71
CA ASP A 145 12.97 -14.15 15.14
C ASP A 145 11.92 -13.09 15.41
N LEU A 146 10.80 -13.15 14.70
CA LEU A 146 9.66 -12.23 14.86
C LEU A 146 8.69 -12.69 15.96
N HIS A 147 8.97 -13.78 16.67
CA HIS A 147 8.08 -14.37 17.68
C HIS A 147 6.66 -14.66 17.18
N LEU A 148 6.52 -15.00 15.88
CA LEU A 148 5.25 -15.36 15.29
C LEU A 148 4.95 -16.85 15.51
N PRO A 149 3.68 -17.22 15.78
CA PRO A 149 3.28 -18.62 15.83
C PRO A 149 3.59 -19.33 14.50
N ALA A 150 3.98 -20.62 14.56
CA ALA A 150 4.33 -21.39 13.36
C ALA A 150 3.18 -21.49 12.34
N ASN A 151 1.94 -21.38 12.81
CA ASN A 151 0.71 -21.44 12.01
C ASN A 151 0.06 -20.07 11.80
N HIS A 152 0.84 -18.97 11.89
CA HIS A 152 0.29 -17.64 11.64
C HIS A 152 -0.33 -17.55 10.23
N GLN A 153 -1.45 -16.88 10.14
CA GLN A 153 -2.13 -16.57 8.89
C GLN A 153 -2.04 -15.07 8.61
N LEU A 154 -1.88 -14.73 7.34
CA LEU A 154 -1.91 -13.35 6.90
C LEU A 154 -3.36 -12.96 6.64
N GLU A 155 -3.89 -12.03 7.44
CA GLU A 155 -5.19 -11.42 7.19
C GLU A 155 -5.00 -10.19 6.30
N LEU A 156 -5.60 -10.20 5.13
CA LEU A 156 -5.52 -9.09 4.16
C LEU A 156 -6.65 -8.08 4.35
N ASP A 157 -7.74 -8.50 4.98
CA ASP A 157 -8.88 -7.63 5.28
C ASP A 157 -8.67 -6.93 6.63
N SER A 158 -8.11 -5.73 6.58
CA SER A 158 -7.90 -4.91 7.77
C SER A 158 -9.20 -4.53 8.49
N ASP A 159 -10.34 -4.45 7.77
CA ASP A 159 -11.64 -4.11 8.36
C ASP A 159 -12.11 -5.20 9.33
N VAL A 160 -11.79 -6.46 9.07
CA VAL A 160 -12.07 -7.58 10.01
C VAL A 160 -11.29 -7.41 11.31
N LEU A 161 -9.99 -7.12 11.21
CA LEU A 161 -9.12 -6.90 12.39
C LEU A 161 -9.55 -5.68 13.20
N ILE A 162 -9.88 -4.58 12.52
CA ILE A 162 -10.36 -3.35 13.15
C ILE A 162 -11.67 -3.61 13.89
N LYS A 163 -12.59 -4.36 13.28
CA LYS A 163 -13.86 -4.74 13.93
C LYS A 163 -13.61 -5.56 15.20
N GLN A 164 -12.77 -6.58 15.12
CA GLN A 164 -12.40 -7.39 16.30
C GLN A 164 -11.77 -6.53 17.40
N ALA A 165 -10.87 -5.61 17.06
CA ALA A 165 -10.26 -4.70 18.02
C ALA A 165 -11.32 -3.80 18.71
N VAL A 166 -12.27 -3.26 17.95
CA VAL A 166 -13.39 -2.46 18.50
C VAL A 166 -14.28 -3.30 19.39
N ASP A 167 -14.60 -4.54 19.00
CA ASP A 167 -15.40 -5.46 19.81
C ASP A 167 -14.71 -5.78 21.15
N ILE A 168 -13.39 -5.97 21.16
CA ILE A 168 -12.59 -6.16 22.38
C ILE A 168 -12.67 -4.94 23.30
N VAL A 169 -12.57 -3.72 22.75
CA VAL A 169 -12.69 -2.48 23.53
C VAL A 169 -14.09 -2.35 24.12
N LEU A 170 -15.12 -2.66 23.34
CA LEU A 170 -16.51 -2.61 23.80
C LEU A 170 -16.81 -3.67 24.88
N ALA A 171 -16.19 -4.85 24.80
CA ALA A 171 -16.33 -5.89 25.81
C ALA A 171 -15.74 -5.51 27.19
N LYS A 172 -14.85 -4.51 27.24
CA LYS A 172 -14.31 -3.99 28.51
C LYS A 172 -15.27 -3.03 29.23
N LEU A 173 -16.31 -2.55 28.54
CA LEU A 173 -17.30 -1.68 29.16
C LEU A 173 -18.02 -2.39 30.31
N GLY A 174 -18.21 -1.68 31.44
CA GLY A 174 -18.73 -2.25 32.67
C GLY A 174 -17.66 -2.86 33.58
N HIS A 175 -16.47 -3.19 33.07
CA HIS A 175 -15.36 -3.71 33.86
C HIS A 175 -14.31 -2.62 34.17
N GLU A 176 -14.01 -1.75 33.19
CA GLU A 176 -13.12 -0.60 33.35
C GLU A 176 -13.95 0.67 33.58
N SER A 177 -13.98 1.20 34.81
CA SER A 177 -14.83 2.34 35.18
C SER A 177 -14.51 3.60 34.34
N VAL A 178 -13.23 3.96 34.20
CA VAL A 178 -12.80 5.17 33.50
C VAL A 178 -13.20 5.13 32.02
N LEU A 179 -13.02 3.98 31.36
CA LEU A 179 -13.42 3.77 29.96
C LEU A 179 -14.97 3.81 29.88
N THR A 180 -15.65 3.16 30.77
CA THR A 180 -17.13 3.10 30.81
C THR A 180 -17.73 4.50 30.94
N ASP A 181 -17.25 5.29 31.92
CA ASP A 181 -17.72 6.66 32.13
C ASP A 181 -17.45 7.55 30.91
N PHE A 182 -16.26 7.43 30.32
CA PHE A 182 -15.92 8.18 29.12
C PHE A 182 -16.88 7.88 27.96
N ILE A 183 -17.15 6.60 27.70
CA ILE A 183 -18.06 6.15 26.64
C ILE A 183 -19.50 6.58 26.89
N ILE A 184 -19.95 6.50 28.13
CA ILE A 184 -21.30 6.97 28.54
C ILE A 184 -21.42 8.48 28.28
N HIS A 185 -20.49 9.28 28.79
CA HIS A 185 -20.49 10.73 28.55
C HIS A 185 -20.43 11.09 27.09
N PHE A 186 -19.60 10.37 26.30
CA PHE A 186 -19.57 10.57 24.87
C PHE A 186 -20.90 10.26 24.20
N SER A 187 -21.56 9.15 24.55
CA SER A 187 -22.87 8.76 24.02
C SER A 187 -23.94 9.79 24.29
N PHE A 188 -24.02 10.31 25.54
CA PHE A 188 -24.94 11.39 25.90
C PHE A 188 -24.67 12.66 25.07
N SER A 189 -23.40 13.04 24.93
CA SER A 189 -23.06 14.21 24.11
C SER A 189 -23.48 14.07 22.62
N GLN A 190 -23.56 12.85 22.10
CA GLN A 190 -24.06 12.61 20.73
C GLN A 190 -25.59 12.76 20.66
N ILE A 191 -26.30 12.31 21.69
CA ILE A 191 -27.75 12.48 21.78
C ILE A 191 -28.12 13.98 21.85
N ASP A 192 -27.43 14.74 22.67
CA ASP A 192 -27.62 16.19 22.77
C ASP A 192 -27.41 16.93 21.48
N LEU A 193 -26.51 16.42 20.62
CA LEU A 193 -26.23 16.94 19.30
C LEU A 193 -27.16 16.39 18.21
N HIS A 194 -28.22 15.67 18.56
CA HIS A 194 -29.13 14.98 17.63
C HIS A 194 -28.39 14.04 16.64
N LYS A 195 -27.24 13.48 17.02
CA LYS A 195 -26.44 12.56 16.23
C LYS A 195 -26.70 11.11 16.67
N ASN A 196 -26.31 10.17 15.79
CA ASN A 196 -26.42 8.75 16.10
C ASN A 196 -25.56 8.40 17.33
N TRP A 197 -26.18 7.83 18.35
CA TRP A 197 -25.54 7.40 19.59
C TRP A 197 -24.74 6.08 19.47
N LYS A 198 -24.95 5.31 18.38
CA LYS A 198 -24.22 4.06 18.15
C LYS A 198 -22.73 4.32 17.98
N ILE A 199 -22.00 4.00 19.04
CA ILE A 199 -20.58 4.31 19.16
C ILE A 199 -19.70 3.41 18.28
N GLU A 200 -20.13 2.17 18.02
CA GLU A 200 -19.39 1.17 17.24
C GLU A 200 -18.86 1.74 15.91
N LYS A 201 -19.75 2.38 15.12
CA LYS A 201 -19.37 2.96 13.84
C LYS A 201 -18.32 4.06 13.95
N LYS A 202 -18.37 4.84 15.06
CA LYS A 202 -17.40 5.92 15.28
C LYS A 202 -16.07 5.39 15.74
N LEU A 203 -16.07 4.39 16.65
CA LEU A 203 -14.86 3.71 17.06
C LEU A 203 -14.18 3.02 15.86
N HIS A 204 -14.97 2.36 15.00
CA HIS A 204 -14.45 1.74 13.80
C HIS A 204 -13.82 2.79 12.87
N ALA A 205 -14.46 3.94 12.65
CA ALA A 205 -13.90 5.01 11.82
C ALA A 205 -12.59 5.56 12.38
N ILE A 206 -12.53 5.79 13.70
CA ILE A 206 -11.31 6.25 14.38
C ILE A 206 -10.21 5.19 14.29
N ALA A 207 -10.54 3.91 14.56
CA ALA A 207 -9.58 2.81 14.48
C ALA A 207 -9.01 2.65 13.07
N LYS A 208 -9.83 2.88 12.03
CA LYS A 208 -9.39 2.87 10.64
C LYS A 208 -8.40 3.99 10.33
N GLU A 209 -8.61 5.19 10.86
CA GLU A 209 -7.65 6.29 10.74
C GLU A 209 -6.34 5.99 11.49
N LEU A 210 -6.41 5.38 12.67
CA LEU A 210 -5.22 5.00 13.44
C LEU A 210 -4.42 3.85 12.78
N TYR A 211 -5.06 3.05 11.93
CA TYR A 211 -4.41 1.95 11.21
C TYR A 211 -3.64 2.41 9.96
N ARG A 212 -3.77 3.67 9.55
CA ARG A 212 -3.07 4.23 8.40
C ARG A 212 -1.57 4.34 8.65
N GLU A 213 -0.78 4.19 7.60
CA GLU A 213 0.69 4.29 7.69
C GLU A 213 1.18 5.66 8.18
N ASP A 214 0.49 6.73 7.78
CA ASP A 214 0.81 8.10 8.18
C ASP A 214 0.47 8.39 9.67
N ALA A 215 -0.39 7.58 10.30
CA ALA A 215 -0.71 7.69 11.72
C ALA A 215 0.35 7.07 12.65
N VAL A 216 1.25 6.24 12.15
CA VAL A 216 2.23 5.49 12.97
C VAL A 216 3.04 6.41 13.88
N HIS A 217 3.55 7.52 13.36
CA HIS A 217 4.32 8.48 14.18
C HIS A 217 3.49 9.16 15.25
N ALA A 218 2.20 9.39 15.00
CA ALA A 218 1.28 9.97 15.99
C ALA A 218 0.89 8.96 17.07
N LEU A 219 0.83 7.66 16.73
CA LEU A 219 0.46 6.60 17.68
C LEU A 219 1.41 6.51 18.86
N ASP A 220 2.69 6.69 18.68
CA ASP A 220 3.67 6.64 19.77
C ASP A 220 3.44 7.78 20.76
N THR A 221 3.09 8.96 20.28
CA THR A 221 2.67 10.09 21.12
C THR A 221 1.34 9.81 21.80
N LEU A 222 0.35 9.28 21.08
CA LEU A 222 -0.97 8.96 21.63
C LEU A 222 -0.92 7.89 22.72
N LYS A 223 -0.03 6.90 22.63
CA LYS A 223 0.17 5.86 23.65
C LYS A 223 0.65 6.42 25.00
N THR A 224 1.28 7.60 25.01
CA THR A 224 1.72 8.25 26.26
C THR A 224 0.61 9.01 26.96
N LEU A 225 -0.49 9.31 26.26
CA LEU A 225 -1.62 10.07 26.78
C LEU A 225 -2.61 9.15 27.53
N ARG A 226 -3.19 9.67 28.59
CA ARG A 226 -4.28 9.04 29.35
C ARG A 226 -5.63 9.62 28.96
N ILE A 227 -6.71 8.95 29.35
CA ILE A 227 -8.08 9.43 29.08
C ILE A 227 -8.31 10.83 29.73
N GLU A 228 -7.72 11.07 30.89
CA GLU A 228 -7.79 12.35 31.58
C GLU A 228 -7.16 13.50 30.79
N ASP A 229 -6.07 13.22 30.05
CA ASP A 229 -5.41 14.22 29.22
C ASP A 229 -6.34 14.68 28.09
N PHE A 230 -7.06 13.72 27.46
CA PHE A 230 -8.08 14.05 26.44
C PHE A 230 -9.26 14.79 27.04
N GLN A 231 -9.72 14.43 28.24
CA GLN A 231 -10.78 15.14 28.94
C GLN A 231 -10.39 16.58 29.23
N ALA A 232 -9.12 16.85 29.53
CA ALA A 232 -8.62 18.22 29.77
C ALA A 232 -8.54 19.08 28.49
N ILE A 233 -8.41 18.45 27.30
CA ILE A 233 -8.36 19.15 26.01
C ILE A 233 -9.74 19.72 25.63
N ILE A 234 -10.81 18.98 25.87
CA ILE A 234 -12.18 19.38 25.48
C ILE A 234 -12.61 20.74 26.05
N PRO A 235 -12.45 21.02 27.34
CA PRO A 235 -12.78 22.35 27.90
C PRO A 235 -11.93 23.46 27.31
N LYS A 236 -10.63 23.21 27.05
CA LYS A 236 -9.74 24.19 26.41
C LYS A 236 -10.21 24.54 25.02
N LEU A 237 -10.56 23.55 24.20
CA LEU A 237 -11.11 23.78 22.86
C LEU A 237 -12.44 24.53 22.92
N LYS A 238 -13.36 24.14 23.80
CA LYS A 238 -14.63 24.86 23.99
C LYS A 238 -14.41 26.32 24.39
N ALA A 239 -13.47 26.60 25.29
CA ALA A 239 -13.11 27.94 25.67
C ALA A 239 -12.52 28.76 24.52
N MET A 240 -11.69 28.15 23.68
CA MET A 240 -11.16 28.80 22.47
C MET A 240 -12.27 29.12 21.48
N ILE A 241 -13.16 28.18 21.20
CA ILE A 241 -14.31 28.39 20.31
C ILE A 241 -15.20 29.51 20.84
N LYS A 242 -15.52 29.48 22.14
CA LYS A 242 -16.29 30.54 22.78
C LYS A 242 -15.62 31.90 22.61
N LYS A 243 -14.32 32.02 22.88
CA LYS A 243 -13.55 33.25 22.70
C LYS A 243 -13.59 33.78 21.26
N ILE A 244 -13.53 32.87 20.26
CA ILE A 244 -13.63 33.25 18.84
C ILE A 244 -15.04 33.74 18.55
N ASN A 245 -16.08 33.03 18.98
CA ASN A 245 -17.47 33.45 18.77
C ASN A 245 -17.78 34.79 19.45
N ASP A 246 -17.36 34.97 20.70
CA ASP A 246 -17.54 36.25 21.42
C ASP A 246 -16.87 37.42 20.65
N ARG A 247 -15.69 37.14 20.04
CA ARG A 247 -14.99 38.14 19.24
C ARG A 247 -15.72 38.45 17.91
N ILE A 248 -16.28 37.43 17.26
CA ILE A 248 -17.10 37.60 16.06
C ILE A 248 -18.36 38.43 16.39
N ILE A 249 -19.06 38.09 17.46
CA ILE A 249 -20.24 38.81 17.95
C ILE A 249 -19.88 40.29 18.24
N ALA A 250 -18.77 40.51 18.94
CA ALA A 250 -18.34 41.88 19.25
C ALA A 250 -17.98 42.71 18.00
N ILE A 251 -17.45 42.08 16.97
CA ILE A 251 -17.18 42.74 15.67
C ILE A 251 -18.50 43.00 14.95
N ALA A 252 -19.40 42.04 14.89
CA ALA A 252 -20.72 42.16 14.30
C ALA A 252 -21.53 43.31 14.97
N GLN A 253 -21.54 43.34 16.32
CA GLN A 253 -22.22 44.37 17.05
C GLN A 253 -21.68 45.78 16.73
N ARG A 254 -20.34 45.93 16.68
CA ARG A 254 -19.74 47.22 16.25
C ARG A 254 -20.15 47.61 14.85
N ALA A 255 -20.22 46.66 13.91
CA ALA A 255 -20.68 46.94 12.54
C ALA A 255 -22.14 47.40 12.53
N VAL A 256 -23.02 46.78 13.32
CA VAL A 256 -24.43 47.19 13.48
C VAL A 256 -24.54 48.59 14.10
N ASP A 257 -23.74 48.85 15.16
CA ASP A 257 -23.71 50.16 15.79
C ASP A 257 -23.26 51.28 14.83
N GLU A 258 -22.23 51.06 14.05
CA GLU A 258 -21.74 51.96 12.99
C GLU A 258 -22.80 52.18 11.93
N MET A 259 -23.48 51.14 11.45
CA MET A 259 -24.57 51.23 10.49
C MET A 259 -25.74 52.07 11.05
N THR A 260 -26.09 51.84 12.31
CA THR A 260 -27.17 52.57 12.99
C THR A 260 -26.82 54.04 13.13
N ASN A 261 -25.59 54.35 13.54
CA ASN A 261 -25.10 55.74 13.66
C ASN A 261 -25.05 56.46 12.32
N ALA A 262 -24.74 55.73 11.25
CA ALA A 262 -24.73 56.26 9.88
C ALA A 262 -26.13 56.33 9.23
N GLN A 263 -27.17 55.87 9.93
CA GLN A 263 -28.54 55.72 9.43
C GLN A 263 -28.65 54.87 8.15
N ILE A 264 -27.80 53.84 8.03
CA ILE A 264 -27.77 52.90 6.93
C ILE A 264 -28.55 51.66 7.31
N ALA A 265 -29.65 51.37 6.62
CA ALA A 265 -30.42 50.17 6.83
C ALA A 265 -29.74 48.94 6.15
N PRO A 266 -29.83 47.73 6.73
CA PRO A 266 -29.20 46.51 6.16
C PRO A 266 -29.66 46.17 4.73
N ASP A 267 -30.85 46.62 4.33
CA ASP A 267 -31.45 46.37 3.01
C ASP A 267 -30.85 47.24 1.89
N VAL A 268 -30.06 48.26 2.24
CA VAL A 268 -29.31 49.10 1.28
C VAL A 268 -28.16 48.32 0.64
N PHE A 269 -27.67 47.27 1.29
CA PHE A 269 -26.59 46.47 0.75
C PHE A 269 -27.04 45.50 -0.35
N TYR A 270 -26.11 45.13 -1.22
CA TYR A 270 -26.35 44.19 -2.31
C TYR A 270 -27.04 42.90 -1.81
N LYS A 271 -28.15 42.52 -2.44
CA LYS A 271 -29.08 41.43 -2.05
C LYS A 271 -29.93 41.68 -0.80
N GLY A 272 -30.00 42.90 -0.26
CA GLY A 272 -30.89 43.27 0.83
C GLY A 272 -30.82 42.32 2.02
N LYS A 273 -31.98 41.85 2.51
CA LYS A 273 -32.12 40.98 3.67
C LYS A 273 -31.46 39.59 3.52
N SER A 274 -30.96 39.21 2.33
CA SER A 274 -30.21 37.93 2.10
C SER A 274 -28.75 38.19 1.74
N GLY A 275 -28.28 39.43 1.83
CA GLY A 275 -26.91 39.84 1.52
C GLY A 275 -26.04 40.06 2.74
N ILE A 276 -24.90 40.71 2.52
CA ILE A 276 -23.87 40.98 3.55
C ILE A 276 -24.45 41.73 4.75
N GLY A 277 -25.45 42.64 4.54
CA GLY A 277 -26.08 43.42 5.59
C GLY A 277 -26.75 42.63 6.71
N THR A 278 -27.20 41.39 6.43
CA THR A 278 -27.81 40.50 7.43
C THR A 278 -26.84 39.54 8.11
N TRP A 279 -25.56 39.53 7.69
CA TRP A 279 -24.54 38.73 8.36
C TRP A 279 -24.16 39.25 9.73
N PHE A 280 -24.49 40.51 10.02
CA PHE A 280 -24.13 41.20 11.25
C PHE A 280 -25.32 41.34 12.21
N VAL A 281 -26.54 41.06 11.75
CA VAL A 281 -27.78 41.09 12.53
C VAL A 281 -28.19 39.66 12.91
#